data_1fcf6e6b8ea901554aa440befaaeca2b
#
_entry.id   1fcf6e6b8ea901554aa440befaaeca2b
#
_cell.length_a   1.000
_cell.length_b   1.000
_cell.length_c   1.000
_cell.angle_alpha   90.00
_cell.angle_beta   90.00
_cell.angle_gamma   90.00
#
_symmetry.space_group_name_H-M   'P 1'
#
loop_
_entity.id
_entity.type
_entity.pdbx_description
1 polymer ?
#
loop_
_entity_poly.entity_id
_entity_poly.type
_entity_poly.pdbx_seq_one_letter_code
_entity_poly.pdbx_strand_id
1 'polypeptide(L)'
;MDKRFIRMIHLDGHISPLIENMGSRFDAGVFEQTLREEKATAVTVFAKCHHGYTTYPSKVGTMNPHLTFDLLGEEIGAAHRAGVRANIYIPIAWSALDVEEHPEWCAYEFSTKAVCNNHYDFSASPDDRIPDGCWINLCPAGPYGDYLLALTREICERYRPVDGLFFDITLNRTSCVCPDCVRGMKALGMDPENEEDAKAYYQKKRNVLFAKLHAILRETSPDADFFLNGSCSADNHNHSIEPFEIVAFRRC
;
A
#
# COMPACT_ATOMS: atom_id res chain seq x y z
N MET A 1 26.49 -2.89 -12.15
CA MET A 1 25.80 -2.56 -10.90
C MET A 1 26.84 -2.50 -9.80
N ASP A 2 27.05 -1.31 -9.26
CA ASP A 2 27.94 -1.10 -8.12
C ASP A 2 27.32 -1.79 -6.90
N LYS A 3 27.98 -2.80 -6.35
CA LYS A 3 27.53 -3.56 -5.17
C LYS A 3 27.71 -2.71 -3.90
N ARG A 4 27.17 -1.49 -3.88
CA ARG A 4 27.16 -0.69 -2.66
C ARG A 4 26.26 -1.38 -1.64
N PHE A 5 26.77 -1.47 -0.43
CA PHE A 5 26.02 -1.96 0.72
C PHE A 5 24.79 -1.05 0.92
N ILE A 6 23.59 -1.59 0.72
CA ILE A 6 22.36 -0.84 0.90
C ILE A 6 21.96 -0.92 2.37
N ARG A 7 21.95 0.24 3.05
CA ARG A 7 21.38 0.39 4.39
C ARG A 7 20.05 1.11 4.26
N MET A 8 18.96 0.37 4.27
CA MET A 8 17.62 0.92 4.22
C MET A 8 17.01 0.94 5.61
N ILE A 9 16.44 2.07 6.00
CA ILE A 9 15.68 2.25 7.23
C ILE A 9 14.20 2.22 6.86
N HIS A 10 13.43 1.34 7.46
CA HIS A 10 11.98 1.35 7.36
C HIS A 10 11.43 2.00 8.62
N LEU A 11 10.92 3.22 8.47
CA LEU A 11 10.24 3.91 9.56
C LEU A 11 8.79 3.45 9.59
N ASP A 12 8.35 2.96 10.74
CA ASP A 12 6.95 2.59 10.94
C ASP A 12 6.10 3.86 11.12
N GLY A 13 5.32 4.20 10.09
CA GLY A 13 4.42 5.34 10.05
C GLY A 13 2.94 4.99 10.28
N HIS A 14 2.66 3.87 10.96
CA HIS A 14 1.31 3.47 11.33
C HIS A 14 0.82 4.30 12.53
N ILE A 15 0.19 5.43 12.23
CA ILE A 15 -0.24 6.39 13.26
C ILE A 15 -1.78 6.39 13.34
N SER A 16 -2.30 6.07 14.52
CA SER A 16 -3.72 6.09 14.81
C SER A 16 -4.30 7.51 14.65
N PRO A 17 -5.50 7.67 14.07
CA PRO A 17 -6.18 8.96 13.99
C PRO A 17 -6.58 9.53 15.36
N LEU A 18 -6.48 8.77 16.45
CA LEU A 18 -6.69 9.24 17.82
C LEU A 18 -5.50 10.04 18.37
N ILE A 19 -4.37 10.10 17.65
CA ILE A 19 -3.21 10.87 18.08
C ILE A 19 -3.37 12.31 17.58
N GLU A 20 -3.81 13.20 18.49
CA GLU A 20 -4.17 14.58 18.17
C GLU A 20 -2.98 15.48 17.79
N ASN A 21 -1.76 15.06 18.03
CA ASN A 21 -0.57 15.87 17.81
C ASN A 21 0.41 15.27 16.79
N MET A 22 -0.13 14.56 15.80
CA MET A 22 0.66 13.95 14.73
C MET A 22 1.58 14.98 14.07
N GLY A 23 2.86 14.64 13.95
CA GLY A 23 3.86 15.49 13.30
C GLY A 23 4.28 16.72 14.09
N SER A 24 3.70 17.03 15.26
CA SER A 24 3.99 18.26 16.02
C SER A 24 5.44 18.41 16.48
N ARG A 25 6.18 17.31 16.55
CA ARG A 25 7.62 17.32 16.89
C ARG A 25 8.52 16.95 15.71
N PHE A 26 7.96 16.89 14.50
CA PHE A 26 8.77 16.64 13.32
C PHE A 26 9.64 17.86 13.03
N ASP A 27 10.93 17.62 12.86
CA ASP A 27 11.92 18.60 12.45
C ASP A 27 12.72 18.03 11.28
N ALA A 28 12.58 18.62 10.11
CA ALA A 28 13.22 18.17 8.88
C ALA A 28 14.76 18.21 8.96
N GLY A 29 15.32 19.15 9.72
CA GLY A 29 16.77 19.25 9.93
C GLY A 29 17.31 18.14 10.80
N VAL A 30 16.60 17.82 11.90
CA VAL A 30 16.93 16.67 12.76
C VAL A 30 16.80 15.36 11.99
N PHE A 31 15.73 15.21 11.20
CA PHE A 31 15.52 14.03 10.36
C PHE A 31 16.65 13.85 9.34
N GLU A 32 17.02 14.90 8.63
CA GLU A 32 18.14 14.91 7.68
C GLU A 32 19.45 14.51 8.37
N GLN A 33 19.76 15.14 9.53
CA GLN A 33 20.98 14.85 10.27
C GLN A 33 21.02 13.39 10.73
N THR A 34 19.92 12.87 11.26
CA THR A 34 19.81 11.46 11.70
C THR A 34 20.10 10.50 10.55
N LEU A 35 19.51 10.73 9.36
CA LEU A 35 19.77 9.90 8.19
C LEU A 35 21.24 9.90 7.78
N ARG A 36 21.93 11.04 7.89
CA ARG A 36 23.38 11.16 7.62
C ARG A 36 24.22 10.40 8.65
N GLU A 37 23.92 10.58 9.93
CA GLU A 37 24.65 9.95 11.04
C GLU A 37 24.52 8.41 10.98
N GLU A 38 23.32 7.92 10.66
CA GLU A 38 23.04 6.50 10.48
C GLU A 38 23.60 5.94 9.15
N LYS A 39 24.18 6.79 8.31
CA LYS A 39 24.70 6.40 6.99
C LYS A 39 23.66 5.64 6.17
N ALA A 40 22.41 6.05 6.26
CA ALA A 40 21.32 5.48 5.47
C ALA A 40 21.59 5.71 3.97
N THR A 41 21.20 4.75 3.14
CA THR A 41 21.22 4.91 1.68
C THR A 41 19.80 5.00 1.11
N ALA A 42 18.82 4.52 1.88
CA ALA A 42 17.40 4.65 1.58
C ALA A 42 16.58 4.69 2.88
N VAL A 43 15.42 5.32 2.83
CA VAL A 43 14.43 5.34 3.90
C VAL A 43 13.05 5.05 3.31
N THR A 44 12.17 4.37 4.07
CA THR A 44 10.76 4.25 3.71
C THR A 44 9.96 5.27 4.49
N VAL A 45 9.17 6.09 3.79
CA VAL A 45 8.28 7.12 4.32
C VAL A 45 6.84 6.82 3.89
N PHE A 46 5.86 7.20 4.69
CA PHE A 46 4.49 6.73 4.53
C PHE A 46 3.60 7.78 3.85
N ALA A 47 3.08 7.49 2.66
CA ALA A 47 2.03 8.31 2.05
C ALA A 47 0.66 8.03 2.67
N LYS A 48 0.39 6.78 3.04
CA LYS A 48 -0.84 6.31 3.66
C LYS A 48 -0.51 5.09 4.51
N CYS A 49 -1.19 4.90 5.63
CA CYS A 49 -1.07 3.68 6.44
C CYS A 49 -2.37 2.89 6.46
N HIS A 50 -2.41 1.77 7.18
CA HIS A 50 -3.59 0.91 7.27
C HIS A 50 -4.77 1.55 8.04
N HIS A 51 -4.57 2.65 8.75
CA HIS A 51 -5.68 3.43 9.30
C HIS A 51 -6.47 4.20 8.21
N GLY A 52 -5.89 4.37 7.02
CA GLY A 52 -6.57 4.90 5.85
C GLY A 52 -6.31 6.38 5.54
N TYR A 53 -5.65 7.10 6.44
CA TYR A 53 -5.34 8.52 6.25
C TYR A 53 -4.01 8.73 5.53
N THR A 54 -3.96 9.76 4.68
CA THR A 54 -2.72 10.20 4.04
C THR A 54 -1.93 11.14 4.97
N THR A 55 -0.62 11.18 4.76
CA THR A 55 0.31 12.06 5.48
C THR A 55 0.64 13.33 4.70
N TYR A 56 -0.13 13.62 3.67
CA TYR A 56 0.00 14.78 2.79
C TYR A 56 -1.39 15.27 2.36
N PRO A 57 -1.52 16.54 1.90
CA PRO A 57 -2.79 17.07 1.39
C PRO A 57 -3.17 16.40 0.07
N SER A 58 -3.92 15.31 0.15
CA SER A 58 -4.41 14.54 -0.99
C SER A 58 -5.71 15.11 -1.54
N LYS A 59 -5.94 14.92 -2.85
CA LYS A 59 -7.23 15.18 -3.52
C LYS A 59 -7.99 13.89 -3.78
N VAL A 60 -7.33 12.74 -3.59
CA VAL A 60 -7.86 11.40 -3.83
C VAL A 60 -8.20 10.70 -2.52
N GLY A 61 -7.29 10.73 -1.56
CA GLY A 61 -7.49 10.20 -0.21
C GLY A 61 -7.78 11.29 0.82
N THR A 62 -8.07 10.88 2.04
CA THR A 62 -8.35 11.78 3.17
C THR A 62 -7.09 11.98 4.00
N MET A 63 -6.65 13.23 4.15
CA MET A 63 -5.50 13.58 4.99
C MET A 63 -5.83 13.38 6.46
N ASN A 64 -4.85 12.95 7.26
CA ASN A 64 -5.01 12.83 8.71
C ASN A 64 -5.47 14.17 9.30
N PRO A 65 -6.58 14.22 10.06
CA PRO A 65 -7.17 15.46 10.55
C PRO A 65 -6.28 16.21 11.54
N HIS A 66 -5.32 15.54 12.16
CA HIS A 66 -4.40 16.11 13.13
C HIS A 66 -3.05 16.53 12.52
N LEU A 67 -2.89 16.38 11.21
CA LEU A 67 -1.69 16.78 10.49
C LEU A 67 -1.96 18.09 9.73
N THR A 68 -1.17 19.11 9.99
CA THR A 68 -1.39 20.49 9.48
C THR A 68 -0.46 20.88 8.33
N PHE A 69 0.43 19.97 7.91
CA PHE A 69 1.42 20.20 6.85
C PHE A 69 1.67 18.93 6.04
N ASP A 70 2.37 19.05 4.93
CA ASP A 70 2.78 17.95 4.06
C ASP A 70 3.96 17.18 4.67
N LEU A 71 3.68 16.25 5.60
CA LEU A 71 4.74 15.48 6.26
C LEU A 71 5.52 14.62 5.25
N LEU A 72 4.82 13.96 4.32
CA LEU A 72 5.47 13.16 3.28
C LEU A 72 6.47 13.98 2.46
N GLY A 73 6.06 15.17 2.04
CA GLY A 73 6.92 16.07 1.27
C GLY A 73 8.14 16.55 2.05
N GLU A 74 7.96 16.85 3.35
CA GLU A 74 9.07 17.25 4.23
C GLU A 74 10.05 16.09 4.46
N GLU A 75 9.57 14.86 4.67
CA GLU A 75 10.40 13.66 4.83
C GLU A 75 11.20 13.36 3.55
N ILE A 76 10.56 13.39 2.37
CA ILE A 76 11.23 13.21 1.07
C ILE A 76 12.30 14.29 0.87
N GLY A 77 11.96 15.56 1.11
CA GLY A 77 12.89 16.67 0.95
C GLY A 77 14.12 16.56 1.86
N ALA A 78 13.92 16.18 3.12
CA ALA A 78 15.00 15.98 4.08
C ALA A 78 15.89 14.78 3.71
N ALA A 79 15.28 13.66 3.26
CA ALA A 79 16.02 12.49 2.78
C ALA A 79 16.91 12.87 1.57
N HIS A 80 16.37 13.59 0.59
CA HIS A 80 17.12 14.04 -0.58
C HIS A 80 18.27 14.98 -0.21
N ARG A 81 18.08 15.92 0.72
CA ARG A 81 19.18 16.76 1.23
C ARG A 81 20.27 15.95 1.94
N ALA A 82 19.88 14.83 2.59
CA ALA A 82 20.84 13.89 3.16
C ALA A 82 21.57 13.02 2.11
N GLY A 83 21.15 13.05 0.85
CA GLY A 83 21.64 12.13 -0.20
C GLY A 83 21.08 10.71 -0.07
N VAL A 84 19.94 10.56 0.59
CA VAL A 84 19.25 9.31 0.89
C VAL A 84 18.00 9.20 0.00
N ARG A 85 17.76 8.02 -0.58
CA ARG A 85 16.57 7.74 -1.38
C ARG A 85 15.35 7.57 -0.47
N ALA A 86 14.21 8.11 -0.87
CA ALA A 86 12.94 8.00 -0.14
C ALA A 86 11.97 7.09 -0.89
N ASN A 87 11.73 5.87 -0.36
CA ASN A 87 10.72 4.97 -0.88
C ASN A 87 9.39 5.24 -0.19
N ILE A 88 8.33 5.41 -0.98
CA ILE A 88 7.02 5.80 -0.49
C ILE A 88 6.17 4.57 -0.24
N TYR A 89 5.72 4.40 1.00
CA TYR A 89 4.88 3.28 1.44
C TYR A 89 3.40 3.55 1.14
N ILE A 90 2.73 2.51 0.59
CA ILE A 90 1.29 2.50 0.30
C ILE A 90 0.74 1.10 0.62
N PRO A 91 -0.26 0.93 1.52
CA PRO A 91 -0.90 -0.36 1.76
C PRO A 91 -1.87 -0.70 0.63
N ILE A 92 -1.91 -1.99 0.23
CA ILE A 92 -2.80 -2.46 -0.83
C ILE A 92 -4.12 -2.97 -0.26
N ALA A 93 -4.09 -3.84 0.76
CA ALA A 93 -5.29 -4.56 1.13
C ALA A 93 -5.96 -4.05 2.42
N TRP A 94 -5.30 -3.18 3.18
CA TRP A 94 -5.83 -2.71 4.46
C TRP A 94 -5.95 -1.19 4.50
N SER A 95 -7.15 -0.71 4.88
CA SER A 95 -7.43 0.69 5.12
C SER A 95 -8.73 0.82 5.91
N ALA A 96 -8.63 1.10 7.21
CA ALA A 96 -9.80 1.17 8.09
C ALA A 96 -10.81 2.23 7.61
N LEU A 97 -10.34 3.43 7.30
CA LEU A 97 -11.18 4.52 6.81
C LEU A 97 -11.92 4.13 5.51
N ASP A 98 -11.21 3.52 4.54
CA ASP A 98 -11.84 3.14 3.27
C ASP A 98 -12.87 2.01 3.47
N VAL A 99 -12.69 1.14 4.48
CA VAL A 99 -13.70 0.14 4.86
C VAL A 99 -14.96 0.80 5.44
N GLU A 100 -14.79 1.84 6.25
CA GLU A 100 -15.91 2.58 6.86
C GLU A 100 -16.67 3.41 5.82
N GLU A 101 -15.96 4.10 4.95
CA GLU A 101 -16.55 4.96 3.92
C GLU A 101 -17.10 4.15 2.73
N HIS A 102 -16.49 2.99 2.43
CA HIS A 102 -16.76 2.15 1.27
C HIS A 102 -16.85 0.66 1.62
N PRO A 103 -17.82 0.23 2.44
CA PRO A 103 -17.96 -1.17 2.83
C PRO A 103 -18.16 -2.11 1.64
N GLU A 104 -18.65 -1.61 0.50
CA GLU A 104 -18.77 -2.33 -0.75
C GLU A 104 -17.42 -2.71 -1.39
N TRP A 105 -16.32 -2.09 -0.96
CA TRP A 105 -14.97 -2.43 -1.42
C TRP A 105 -14.35 -3.61 -0.70
N CYS A 106 -14.99 -4.12 0.36
CA CYS A 106 -14.48 -5.24 1.15
C CYS A 106 -14.32 -6.52 0.31
N ALA A 107 -13.25 -7.24 0.58
CA ALA A 107 -13.05 -8.57 0.03
C ALA A 107 -13.89 -9.61 0.77
N TYR A 108 -14.38 -10.63 0.07
CA TYR A 108 -15.20 -11.70 0.61
C TYR A 108 -14.46 -13.03 0.53
N GLU A 109 -14.50 -13.78 1.62
CA GLU A 109 -13.99 -15.15 1.69
C GLU A 109 -14.74 -16.08 0.75
N PHE A 110 -14.02 -16.96 0.07
CA PHE A 110 -14.64 -17.97 -0.78
C PHE A 110 -15.49 -18.96 0.03
N SER A 111 -14.98 -19.43 1.16
CA SER A 111 -15.62 -20.48 1.99
C SER A 111 -16.88 -20.01 2.70
N THR A 112 -16.88 -18.79 3.23
CA THR A 112 -17.99 -18.26 4.05
C THR A 112 -18.90 -17.32 3.29
N LYS A 113 -18.46 -16.82 2.12
CA LYS A 113 -19.13 -15.76 1.34
C LYS A 113 -19.36 -14.48 2.15
N ALA A 114 -18.60 -14.28 3.23
CA ALA A 114 -18.68 -13.13 4.11
C ALA A 114 -17.45 -12.22 3.94
N VAL A 115 -17.55 -10.99 4.45
CA VAL A 115 -16.43 -10.05 4.48
C VAL A 115 -15.22 -10.70 5.16
N CYS A 116 -14.09 -10.57 4.51
CA CYS A 116 -12.83 -11.08 5.02
C CYS A 116 -12.32 -10.21 6.17
N ASN A 117 -12.53 -10.69 7.37
CA ASN A 117 -12.13 -10.05 8.61
C ASN A 117 -11.17 -10.96 9.37
N ASN A 118 -9.95 -10.50 9.59
CA ASN A 118 -8.98 -11.27 10.35
C ASN A 118 -9.14 -11.09 11.87
N HIS A 119 -9.58 -9.92 12.35
CA HIS A 119 -9.63 -9.61 13.79
C HIS A 119 -10.67 -8.54 14.18
N TYR A 120 -11.54 -8.11 13.26
CA TYR A 120 -12.49 -7.04 13.53
C TYR A 120 -13.81 -7.59 14.04
N ASP A 121 -14.25 -7.14 15.21
CA ASP A 121 -15.56 -7.48 15.74
C ASP A 121 -16.61 -6.44 15.33
N PHE A 122 -17.38 -6.75 14.31
CA PHE A 122 -18.47 -5.89 13.85
C PHE A 122 -19.62 -5.75 14.86
N SER A 123 -19.70 -6.62 15.89
CA SER A 123 -20.71 -6.53 16.95
C SER A 123 -20.35 -5.51 18.01
N ALA A 124 -19.07 -5.10 18.09
CA ALA A 124 -18.65 -4.08 19.04
C ALA A 124 -19.27 -2.73 18.72
N SER A 125 -19.62 -1.97 19.76
CA SER A 125 -20.05 -0.58 19.62
C SER A 125 -18.99 0.24 18.88
N PRO A 126 -19.38 1.22 18.04
CA PRO A 126 -18.42 2.13 17.43
C PRO A 126 -17.48 2.80 18.44
N ASP A 127 -17.98 3.07 19.66
CA ASP A 127 -17.21 3.68 20.75
C ASP A 127 -16.20 2.72 21.39
N ASP A 128 -16.45 1.41 21.30
CA ASP A 128 -15.57 0.35 21.79
C ASP A 128 -14.63 -0.19 20.72
N ARG A 129 -14.84 0.23 19.46
CA ARG A 129 -13.96 -0.15 18.38
C ARG A 129 -12.64 0.57 18.55
N ILE A 130 -11.62 -0.19 18.86
CA ILE A 130 -10.27 0.29 18.65
C ILE A 130 -10.19 0.65 17.16
N PRO A 131 -9.71 1.84 16.77
CA PRO A 131 -9.55 2.23 15.36
C PRO A 131 -8.59 1.34 14.56
N ASP A 132 -8.26 0.20 15.10
CA ASP A 132 -7.48 -0.89 14.51
C ASP A 132 -8.31 -1.83 13.63
N GLY A 133 -9.52 -1.42 13.25
CA GLY A 133 -10.36 -2.10 12.25
C GLY A 133 -9.76 -2.25 10.86
N CYS A 134 -8.50 -1.98 10.76
CA CYS A 134 -7.64 -2.09 9.61
C CYS A 134 -7.38 -3.51 9.12
N TRP A 135 -7.79 -4.54 9.85
CA TRP A 135 -7.58 -5.94 9.48
C TRP A 135 -8.65 -6.51 8.54
N ILE A 136 -9.61 -5.69 8.10
CA ILE A 136 -10.56 -6.04 7.05
C ILE A 136 -9.86 -5.86 5.70
N ASN A 137 -9.96 -6.89 4.87
CA ASN A 137 -9.35 -6.84 3.55
C ASN A 137 -10.25 -6.13 2.55
N LEU A 138 -9.69 -5.16 1.84
CA LEU A 138 -10.28 -4.53 0.66
C LEU A 138 -9.93 -5.33 -0.60
N CYS A 139 -10.83 -5.32 -1.57
CA CYS A 139 -10.67 -6.05 -2.82
C CYS A 139 -10.06 -5.19 -3.94
N PRO A 140 -8.78 -5.38 -4.29
CA PRO A 140 -8.15 -4.61 -5.35
C PRO A 140 -8.62 -4.96 -6.77
N ALA A 141 -9.50 -5.95 -6.90
CA ALA A 141 -10.04 -6.38 -8.19
C ALA A 141 -11.27 -5.57 -8.65
N GLY A 142 -11.81 -4.72 -7.78
CA GLY A 142 -12.97 -3.85 -8.01
C GLY A 142 -12.63 -2.36 -7.97
N PRO A 143 -13.61 -1.49 -7.64
CA PRO A 143 -13.45 -0.03 -7.59
C PRO A 143 -12.33 0.46 -6.68
N TYR A 144 -12.04 -0.26 -5.60
CA TYR A 144 -10.88 0.04 -4.74
C TYR A 144 -9.55 -0.01 -5.51
N GLY A 145 -9.44 -0.88 -6.51
CA GLY A 145 -8.26 -0.90 -7.39
C GLY A 145 -8.10 0.39 -8.19
N ASP A 146 -9.20 0.98 -8.66
CA ASP A 146 -9.18 2.26 -9.37
C ASP A 146 -8.80 3.42 -8.43
N TYR A 147 -9.27 3.39 -7.18
CA TYR A 147 -8.84 4.32 -6.14
C TYR A 147 -7.31 4.23 -5.89
N LEU A 148 -6.76 3.02 -5.75
CA LEU A 148 -5.31 2.82 -5.59
C LEU A 148 -4.50 3.36 -6.77
N LEU A 149 -5.00 3.20 -7.99
CA LEU A 149 -4.37 3.76 -9.19
C LEU A 149 -4.38 5.29 -9.17
N ALA A 150 -5.50 5.90 -8.81
CA ALA A 150 -5.63 7.36 -8.70
C ALA A 150 -4.70 7.92 -7.62
N LEU A 151 -4.69 7.31 -6.43
CA LEU A 151 -3.81 7.71 -5.32
C LEU A 151 -2.32 7.59 -5.70
N THR A 152 -1.94 6.48 -6.34
CA THR A 152 -0.56 6.26 -6.79
C THR A 152 -0.15 7.30 -7.83
N ARG A 153 -1.04 7.62 -8.78
CA ARG A 153 -0.78 8.65 -9.78
C ARG A 153 -0.58 10.02 -9.14
N GLU A 154 -1.46 10.40 -8.21
CA GLU A 154 -1.32 11.66 -7.47
C GLU A 154 0.04 11.76 -6.76
N ILE A 155 0.45 10.71 -6.04
CA ILE A 155 1.74 10.65 -5.34
C ILE A 155 2.89 10.81 -6.34
N CYS A 156 2.89 10.04 -7.42
CA CYS A 156 3.93 10.07 -8.43
C CYS A 156 4.03 11.42 -9.15
N GLU A 157 2.90 12.09 -9.40
CA GLU A 157 2.88 13.42 -10.03
C GLU A 157 3.32 14.52 -9.07
N ARG A 158 2.91 14.42 -7.79
CA ARG A 158 3.19 15.43 -6.76
C ARG A 158 4.66 15.46 -6.34
N TYR A 159 5.29 14.31 -6.19
CA TYR A 159 6.65 14.18 -5.64
C TYR A 159 7.69 13.76 -6.68
N ARG A 160 7.51 14.18 -7.92
CA ARG A 160 8.43 13.86 -9.04
C ARG A 160 9.82 14.46 -8.88
N PRO A 161 10.87 13.68 -9.22
CA PRO A 161 10.86 12.23 -9.40
C PRO A 161 10.78 11.51 -8.04
N VAL A 162 10.03 10.39 -7.97
CA VAL A 162 10.08 9.52 -6.79
C VAL A 162 11.21 8.51 -6.92
N ASP A 163 11.82 8.11 -5.80
CA ASP A 163 12.90 7.13 -5.80
C ASP A 163 12.38 5.69 -5.85
N GLY A 164 11.21 5.46 -5.28
CA GLY A 164 10.55 4.16 -5.29
C GLY A 164 9.19 4.15 -4.60
N LEU A 165 8.41 3.12 -4.92
CA LEU A 165 7.15 2.81 -4.24
C LEU A 165 7.28 1.47 -3.52
N PHE A 166 6.84 1.43 -2.27
CA PHE A 166 6.78 0.24 -1.45
C PHE A 166 5.32 -0.10 -1.18
N PHE A 167 4.80 -1.10 -1.89
CA PHE A 167 3.44 -1.59 -1.69
C PHE A 167 3.43 -2.71 -0.65
N ASP A 168 2.63 -2.53 0.39
CA ASP A 168 2.50 -3.49 1.47
C ASP A 168 1.18 -4.26 1.41
N ILE A 169 1.14 -5.41 2.09
CA ILE A 169 -0.04 -6.27 2.23
C ILE A 169 -0.58 -6.70 0.86
N THR A 170 0.34 -7.14 -0.01
CA THR A 170 0.05 -7.43 -1.41
C THR A 170 -0.43 -8.86 -1.66
N LEU A 171 -0.09 -9.82 -0.78
CA LEU A 171 -0.29 -11.26 -0.97
C LEU A 171 -1.09 -11.95 0.13
N ASN A 172 -1.78 -11.19 0.97
CA ASN A 172 -2.55 -11.73 2.10
C ASN A 172 -3.80 -12.54 1.69
N ARG A 173 -4.16 -12.50 0.39
CA ARG A 173 -5.30 -13.24 -0.14
C ARG A 173 -5.00 -13.89 -1.48
N THR A 174 -5.63 -15.04 -1.72
CA THR A 174 -5.51 -15.81 -2.97
C THR A 174 -6.76 -15.74 -3.83
N SER A 175 -7.94 -15.42 -3.25
CA SER A 175 -9.23 -15.35 -3.95
C SER A 175 -10.14 -14.27 -3.32
N CYS A 176 -11.16 -13.86 -4.05
CA CYS A 176 -12.24 -13.03 -3.56
C CYS A 176 -13.53 -13.32 -4.32
N VAL A 177 -14.66 -13.37 -3.60
CA VAL A 177 -16.01 -13.54 -4.15
C VAL A 177 -16.94 -12.40 -3.76
N CYS A 178 -16.41 -11.18 -3.61
CA CYS A 178 -17.24 -10.00 -3.45
C CYS A 178 -18.12 -9.78 -4.71
N PRO A 179 -19.18 -8.96 -4.62
CA PRO A 179 -20.11 -8.76 -5.74
C PRO A 179 -19.42 -8.39 -7.06
N ASP A 180 -18.36 -7.57 -7.02
CA ASP A 180 -17.60 -7.19 -8.22
C ASP A 180 -16.83 -8.34 -8.83
N CYS A 181 -16.19 -9.16 -8.00
CA CYS A 181 -15.50 -10.36 -8.46
C CYS A 181 -16.48 -11.36 -9.07
N VAL A 182 -17.64 -11.59 -8.43
CA VAL A 182 -18.69 -12.49 -8.93
C VAL A 182 -19.21 -12.01 -10.29
N ARG A 183 -19.51 -10.70 -10.45
CA ARG A 183 -19.93 -10.14 -11.73
C ARG A 183 -18.85 -10.32 -12.81
N GLY A 184 -17.61 -10.05 -12.46
CA GLY A 184 -16.49 -10.15 -13.39
C GLY A 184 -16.18 -11.57 -13.82
N MET A 185 -16.28 -12.56 -12.93
CA MET A 185 -16.16 -13.99 -13.24
C MET A 185 -17.26 -14.43 -14.21
N LYS A 186 -18.52 -14.12 -13.90
CA LYS A 186 -19.67 -14.46 -14.76
C LYS A 186 -19.54 -13.84 -16.16
N ALA A 187 -19.05 -12.61 -16.27
CA ALA A 187 -18.82 -11.94 -17.55
C ALA A 187 -17.75 -12.64 -18.41
N LEU A 188 -16.87 -13.43 -17.78
CA LEU A 188 -15.83 -14.22 -18.47
C LEU A 188 -16.22 -15.70 -18.63
N GLY A 189 -17.43 -16.10 -18.26
CA GLY A 189 -17.88 -17.48 -18.31
C GLY A 189 -17.26 -18.39 -17.24
N MET A 190 -16.68 -17.78 -16.18
CA MET A 190 -16.13 -18.48 -15.02
C MET A 190 -17.22 -18.72 -13.96
N ASP A 191 -17.09 -19.79 -13.19
CA ASP A 191 -18.03 -20.15 -12.13
C ASP A 191 -17.60 -19.56 -10.77
N PRO A 192 -18.35 -18.60 -10.18
CA PRO A 192 -18.02 -18.06 -8.87
C PRO A 192 -18.12 -19.06 -7.71
N GLU A 193 -18.76 -20.22 -7.92
CA GLU A 193 -18.84 -21.29 -6.94
C GLU A 193 -17.68 -22.30 -7.08
N ASN A 194 -16.84 -22.14 -8.10
CA ASN A 194 -15.62 -22.90 -8.26
C ASN A 194 -14.42 -22.12 -7.67
N GLU A 195 -13.74 -22.73 -6.70
CA GLU A 195 -12.64 -22.07 -5.98
C GLU A 195 -11.44 -21.77 -6.90
N GLU A 196 -11.14 -22.64 -7.86
CA GLU A 196 -10.03 -22.44 -8.79
C GLU A 196 -10.32 -21.27 -9.76
N ASP A 197 -11.57 -21.14 -10.21
CA ASP A 197 -12.01 -19.99 -11.01
C ASP A 197 -11.89 -18.68 -10.21
N ALA A 198 -12.32 -18.69 -8.94
CA ALA A 198 -12.20 -17.53 -8.07
C ALA A 198 -10.73 -17.12 -7.82
N LYS A 199 -9.84 -18.10 -7.62
CA LYS A 199 -8.39 -17.88 -7.50
C LYS A 199 -7.80 -17.32 -8.79
N ALA A 200 -8.09 -17.95 -9.92
CA ALA A 200 -7.58 -17.57 -11.23
C ALA A 200 -8.03 -16.14 -11.60
N TYR A 201 -9.31 -15.82 -11.37
CA TYR A 201 -9.84 -14.48 -11.61
C TYR A 201 -9.16 -13.42 -10.75
N TYR A 202 -9.11 -13.64 -9.43
CA TYR A 202 -8.53 -12.71 -8.49
C TYR A 202 -7.04 -12.46 -8.78
N GLN A 203 -6.27 -13.52 -9.01
CA GLN A 203 -4.86 -13.43 -9.36
C GLN A 203 -4.64 -12.62 -10.65
N LYS A 204 -5.44 -12.89 -11.69
CA LYS A 204 -5.38 -12.12 -12.94
C LYS A 204 -5.64 -10.63 -12.71
N LYS A 205 -6.69 -10.29 -11.93
CA LYS A 205 -7.03 -8.89 -11.64
C LYS A 205 -5.94 -8.19 -10.83
N ARG A 206 -5.40 -8.86 -9.81
CA ARG A 206 -4.29 -8.35 -9.01
C ARG A 206 -3.05 -8.06 -9.86
N ASN A 207 -2.69 -8.99 -10.75
CA ASN A 207 -1.54 -8.82 -11.64
C ASN A 207 -1.74 -7.63 -12.59
N VAL A 208 -2.95 -7.46 -13.12
CA VAL A 208 -3.30 -6.28 -13.94
C VAL A 208 -3.17 -4.98 -13.14
N LEU A 209 -3.61 -4.98 -11.87
CA LEU A 209 -3.44 -3.80 -11.01
C LEU A 209 -1.96 -3.47 -10.81
N PHE A 210 -1.13 -4.46 -10.44
CA PHE A 210 0.30 -4.24 -10.23
C PHE A 210 1.00 -3.76 -11.51
N ALA A 211 0.63 -4.29 -12.67
CA ALA A 211 1.14 -3.81 -13.95
C ALA A 211 0.80 -2.33 -14.19
N LYS A 212 -0.42 -1.91 -13.88
CA LYS A 212 -0.84 -0.50 -14.00
C LYS A 212 -0.13 0.41 -13.00
N LEU A 213 0.03 -0.02 -11.74
CA LEU A 213 0.78 0.72 -10.72
C LEU A 213 2.23 0.92 -11.14
N HIS A 214 2.87 -0.14 -11.66
CA HIS A 214 4.22 -0.05 -12.20
C HIS A 214 4.30 0.89 -13.39
N ALA A 215 3.35 0.84 -14.32
CA ALA A 215 3.32 1.74 -15.47
C ALA A 215 3.23 3.22 -15.03
N ILE A 216 2.36 3.55 -14.06
CA ILE A 216 2.26 4.90 -13.49
C ILE A 216 3.62 5.38 -12.96
N LEU A 217 4.32 4.52 -12.20
CA LEU A 217 5.64 4.84 -11.69
C LEU A 217 6.64 5.12 -12.81
N ARG A 218 6.67 4.26 -13.84
CA ARG A 218 7.60 4.40 -14.98
C ARG A 218 7.35 5.64 -15.83
N GLU A 219 6.09 6.06 -15.96
CA GLU A 219 5.72 7.30 -16.67
C GLU A 219 6.33 8.55 -16.02
N THR A 220 6.45 8.54 -14.71
CA THR A 220 6.89 9.72 -13.92
C THR A 220 8.34 9.62 -13.46
N SER A 221 8.82 8.42 -13.20
CA SER A 221 10.12 8.14 -12.58
C SER A 221 10.70 6.82 -13.13
N PRO A 222 11.32 6.84 -14.33
CA PRO A 222 11.75 5.62 -15.03
C PRO A 222 12.73 4.73 -14.24
N ASP A 223 13.58 5.34 -13.41
CA ASP A 223 14.62 4.66 -12.63
C ASP A 223 14.20 4.33 -11.19
N ALA A 224 12.94 4.57 -10.84
CA ALA A 224 12.43 4.34 -9.50
C ALA A 224 12.33 2.85 -9.16
N ASP A 225 12.48 2.50 -7.89
CA ASP A 225 12.28 1.13 -7.42
C ASP A 225 10.78 0.81 -7.26
N PHE A 226 10.41 -0.44 -7.53
CA PHE A 226 9.05 -0.93 -7.34
C PHE A 226 9.07 -2.17 -6.45
N PHE A 227 8.52 -2.04 -5.24
CA PHE A 227 8.55 -3.10 -4.24
C PHE A 227 7.13 -3.62 -3.95
N LEU A 228 6.99 -4.94 -3.89
CA LEU A 228 5.80 -5.62 -3.43
C LEU A 228 6.17 -6.45 -2.19
N ASN A 229 5.75 -6.02 -1.00
CA ASN A 229 6.04 -6.74 0.23
C ASN A 229 5.32 -8.11 0.24
N GLY A 230 6.01 -9.14 0.75
CA GLY A 230 5.51 -10.52 0.81
C GLY A 230 5.80 -11.37 -0.44
N SER A 231 6.36 -10.80 -1.50
CA SER A 231 6.72 -11.54 -2.73
C SER A 231 8.07 -12.27 -2.68
N CYS A 232 8.76 -12.23 -1.56
CA CYS A 232 10.17 -12.62 -1.44
C CYS A 232 10.41 -14.05 -0.93
N SER A 233 9.44 -14.95 -0.88
CA SER A 233 9.73 -16.36 -0.58
C SER A 233 10.19 -17.08 -1.84
N ALA A 234 11.22 -17.92 -1.70
CA ALA A 234 11.73 -18.74 -2.81
C ALA A 234 10.65 -19.66 -3.42
N ASP A 235 9.63 -20.00 -2.64
CA ASP A 235 8.51 -20.84 -3.02
C ASP A 235 7.36 -20.06 -3.71
N ASN A 236 7.38 -18.73 -3.60
CA ASN A 236 6.43 -17.82 -4.27
C ASN A 236 6.99 -17.27 -5.59
N HIS A 237 7.83 -18.02 -6.27
CA HIS A 237 8.05 -17.81 -7.71
C HIS A 237 6.76 -18.13 -8.46
N ASN A 238 5.76 -17.30 -8.20
CA ASN A 238 4.57 -17.28 -9.01
C ASN A 238 5.00 -16.67 -10.34
N HIS A 239 5.25 -17.53 -11.33
CA HIS A 239 5.61 -17.19 -12.72
C HIS A 239 4.66 -16.17 -13.38
N SER A 240 3.63 -15.73 -12.65
CA SER A 240 2.62 -14.78 -13.09
C SER A 240 3.00 -13.30 -12.84
N ILE A 241 4.15 -13.00 -12.27
CA ILE A 241 4.62 -11.61 -12.05
C ILE A 241 5.78 -11.27 -13.00
N GLU A 242 6.07 -12.09 -13.99
CA GLU A 242 6.95 -11.67 -15.07
C GLU A 242 6.19 -10.69 -16.00
N PRO A 243 6.79 -9.56 -16.34
CA PRO A 243 8.21 -9.21 -16.36
C PRO A 243 8.58 -8.06 -15.40
N PHE A 244 8.25 -8.13 -14.12
CA PHE A 244 8.67 -7.11 -13.17
C PHE A 244 10.03 -7.50 -12.60
N GLU A 245 11.03 -6.64 -12.74
CA GLU A 245 12.23 -6.71 -11.92
C GLU A 245 11.83 -6.42 -10.46
N ILE A 246 11.40 -7.46 -9.77
CA ILE A 246 11.22 -7.40 -8.32
C ILE A 246 12.62 -7.33 -7.74
N VAL A 247 13.00 -6.18 -7.22
CA VAL A 247 14.19 -6.09 -6.38
C VAL A 247 13.85 -6.83 -5.08
N ALA A 248 14.08 -8.13 -5.07
CA ALA A 248 13.90 -8.95 -3.90
C ALA A 248 14.87 -8.48 -2.81
N PHE A 249 14.33 -8.10 -1.64
CA PHE A 249 15.14 -8.00 -0.44
C PHE A 249 15.73 -9.38 -0.15
N ARG A 250 17.02 -9.57 -0.39
CA ARG A 250 17.74 -10.67 0.22
C ARG A 250 17.85 -10.33 1.71
N ARG A 251 17.30 -11.19 2.55
CA ARG A 251 17.58 -11.14 3.98
C ARG A 251 19.09 -11.10 4.18
N CYS A 252 19.56 -10.10 4.89
CA CYS A 252 20.89 -10.12 5.49
C CYS A 252 20.94 -11.19 6.58
#